data_ef2e4e5685d25691158d67e3dfa06d5e
#
_entry.id   ef2e4e5685d25691158d67e3dfa06d5e
#
_cell.length_a   1.000
_cell.length_b   1.000
_cell.length_c   1.000
_cell.angle_alpha   90.00
_cell.angle_beta   90.00
_cell.angle_gamma   90.00
#
_symmetry.space_group_name_H-M   'P 1'
#
loop_
_entity.id
_entity.type
_entity.pdbx_description
1 polymer ?
#
loop_
_entity_poly.entity_id
_entity_poly.type
_entity_poly.pdbx_seq_one_letter_code
_entity_poly.pdbx_strand_id
1 'polypeptide(L)'
;MKHLFTTIVCAFASVLIVGCASGPTYSEVKATLPPIPKGQGRIFVYRTALLGAAVQPKVKINDVVVGQAKPRGFFYADRLPGHYEVSATTEWKHKDELTLAPGQRRFVRLNMLPGLMVGHISPEVVADEATGESEIAKCSLLPPVK
;
A
#
# COMPACT_ATOMS: atom_id res chain seq x y z
N MET A 1 -48.32 -7.65 -4.28
CA MET A 1 -47.35 -7.18 -5.28
C MET A 1 -46.51 -5.97 -4.83
N LYS A 2 -47.07 -5.02 -4.05
CA LYS A 2 -46.30 -3.83 -3.60
C LYS A 2 -45.13 -4.13 -2.62
N HIS A 3 -45.25 -5.16 -1.80
CA HIS A 3 -44.21 -5.51 -0.80
C HIS A 3 -43.04 -6.30 -1.38
N LEU A 4 -43.21 -6.96 -2.53
CA LEU A 4 -42.13 -7.73 -3.18
C LEU A 4 -41.08 -6.84 -3.83
N PHE A 5 -41.50 -5.69 -4.36
CA PHE A 5 -40.61 -4.70 -4.99
C PHE A 5 -39.73 -3.97 -3.98
N THR A 6 -40.23 -3.71 -2.75
CA THR A 6 -39.48 -3.00 -1.71
C THR A 6 -38.35 -3.86 -1.16
N THR A 7 -38.55 -5.18 -1.08
CA THR A 7 -37.51 -6.11 -0.55
C THR A 7 -36.32 -6.30 -1.52
N ILE A 8 -36.59 -6.23 -2.83
CA ILE A 8 -35.54 -6.38 -3.87
C ILE A 8 -34.65 -5.14 -3.93
N VAL A 9 -35.18 -3.94 -3.71
CA VAL A 9 -34.38 -2.69 -3.73
C VAL A 9 -33.44 -2.59 -2.52
N CYS A 10 -33.85 -3.08 -1.35
CA CYS A 10 -32.97 -3.11 -0.17
C CYS A 10 -31.79 -4.11 -0.27
N ALA A 11 -31.97 -5.20 -1.00
CA ALA A 11 -30.92 -6.22 -1.17
C ALA A 11 -29.78 -5.79 -2.10
N PHE A 12 -30.01 -4.80 -2.97
CA PHE A 12 -29.00 -4.33 -3.93
C PHE A 12 -28.12 -3.17 -3.41
N ALA A 13 -28.46 -2.58 -2.26
CA ALA A 13 -27.72 -1.45 -1.67
C ALA A 13 -26.48 -1.89 -0.84
N SER A 14 -26.21 -3.19 -0.69
CA SER A 14 -25.20 -3.71 0.25
C SER A 14 -23.83 -4.04 -0.37
N VAL A 15 -23.54 -3.68 -1.61
CA VAL A 15 -22.36 -4.20 -2.34
C VAL A 15 -21.39 -3.11 -2.81
N LEU A 16 -21.26 -1.99 -2.14
CA LEU A 16 -20.22 -1.01 -2.50
C LEU A 16 -19.38 -0.56 -1.29
N ILE A 17 -18.81 -1.51 -0.55
CA ILE A 17 -17.68 -1.19 0.30
C ILE A 17 -16.41 -1.67 -0.42
N VAL A 18 -16.05 -1.01 -1.50
CA VAL A 18 -14.70 -1.11 -2.05
C VAL A 18 -13.78 -0.37 -1.07
N GLY A 19 -13.15 -1.15 -0.17
CA GLY A 19 -12.47 -0.62 0.98
C GLY A 19 -11.23 0.20 0.64
N CYS A 20 -11.34 1.52 0.81
CA CYS A 20 -10.19 2.34 1.16
C CYS A 20 -9.59 1.82 2.48
N ALA A 21 -8.30 2.07 2.70
CA ALA A 21 -7.69 1.81 3.98
C ALA A 21 -8.43 2.60 5.09
N SER A 22 -8.81 1.92 6.18
CA SER A 22 -9.64 2.47 7.26
C SER A 22 -8.93 2.50 8.61
N GLY A 23 -7.62 2.19 8.66
CA GLY A 23 -6.80 2.28 9.87
C GLY A 23 -6.42 3.71 10.24
N PRO A 24 -5.72 3.91 11.36
CA PRO A 24 -5.19 5.22 11.73
C PRO A 24 -4.15 5.69 10.71
N THR A 25 -4.05 7.00 10.51
CA THR A 25 -3.10 7.59 9.56
C THR A 25 -1.67 7.47 10.07
N TYR A 26 -0.70 7.55 9.16
CA TYR A 26 0.72 7.58 9.52
C TYR A 26 1.04 8.71 10.50
N SER A 27 0.48 9.91 10.29
CA SER A 27 0.66 11.05 11.21
C SER A 27 0.21 10.74 12.64
N GLU A 28 -0.83 9.93 12.80
CA GLU A 28 -1.35 9.55 14.13
C GLU A 28 -0.51 8.47 14.80
N VAL A 29 0.08 7.56 14.02
CA VAL A 29 0.76 6.37 14.59
C VAL A 29 2.28 6.45 14.53
N LYS A 30 2.89 7.35 13.79
CA LYS A 30 4.35 7.36 13.59
C LYS A 30 5.17 7.35 14.89
N ALA A 31 4.66 8.00 15.93
CA ALA A 31 5.33 8.04 17.25
C ALA A 31 5.13 6.75 18.07
N THR A 32 4.13 5.94 17.73
CA THR A 32 3.78 4.69 18.43
C THR A 32 4.11 3.44 17.63
N LEU A 33 4.59 3.58 16.40
CA LEU A 33 5.11 2.43 15.64
C LEU A 33 6.23 1.75 16.44
N PRO A 34 6.29 0.41 16.41
CA PRO A 34 7.40 -0.30 17.03
C PRO A 34 8.75 0.24 16.56
N PRO A 35 9.74 0.37 17.44
CA PRO A 35 11.08 0.78 17.02
C PRO A 35 11.64 -0.18 15.97
N ILE A 36 12.48 0.35 15.07
CA ILE A 36 13.19 -0.50 14.11
C ILE A 36 14.06 -1.46 14.89
N PRO A 37 13.98 -2.80 14.66
CA PRO A 37 14.81 -3.76 15.35
C PRO A 37 16.30 -3.47 15.14
N LYS A 38 17.12 -3.76 16.17
CA LYS A 38 18.56 -3.50 16.12
C LYS A 38 19.19 -4.17 14.90
N GLY A 39 19.97 -3.40 14.16
CA GLY A 39 20.66 -3.87 12.96
C GLY A 39 19.78 -3.99 11.70
N GLN A 40 18.49 -3.69 11.79
CA GLN A 40 17.59 -3.66 10.63
C GLN A 40 17.32 -2.22 10.16
N GLY A 41 16.74 -2.09 8.98
CA GLY A 41 16.10 -0.87 8.47
C GLY A 41 14.64 -1.13 8.17
N ARG A 42 13.88 -0.09 7.87
CA ARG A 42 12.43 -0.15 7.60
C ARG A 42 12.11 0.35 6.20
N ILE A 43 11.37 -0.44 5.45
CA ILE A 43 10.82 -0.08 4.15
C ILE A 43 9.34 0.22 4.35
N PHE A 44 8.94 1.48 4.13
CA PHE A 44 7.54 1.91 4.06
C PHE A 44 7.06 1.81 2.61
N VAL A 45 5.87 1.23 2.42
CA VAL A 45 5.22 1.17 1.12
C VAL A 45 3.85 1.80 1.25
N TYR A 46 3.49 2.73 0.35
CA TYR A 46 2.25 3.49 0.46
C TYR A 46 1.67 3.86 -0.89
N ARG A 47 0.38 4.10 -0.92
CA ARG A 47 -0.37 4.56 -2.08
C ARG A 47 -1.26 5.73 -1.70
N THR A 48 -0.97 6.92 -2.24
CA THR A 48 -1.78 8.13 -1.99
C THR A 48 -3.00 8.21 -2.89
N ALA A 49 -2.92 7.66 -4.12
CA ALA A 49 -3.95 7.79 -5.14
C ALA A 49 -5.21 6.98 -4.83
N LEU A 50 -6.37 7.59 -5.07
CA LEU A 50 -7.69 6.92 -5.11
C LEU A 50 -8.00 6.36 -6.50
N LEU A 51 -7.46 6.97 -7.55
CA LEU A 51 -7.66 6.52 -8.93
C LEU A 51 -7.30 5.03 -9.05
N GLY A 52 -8.16 4.27 -9.73
CA GLY A 52 -7.98 2.83 -9.88
C GLY A 52 -8.16 2.06 -8.57
N ALA A 53 -9.10 2.46 -7.70
CA ALA A 53 -9.34 1.85 -6.39
C ALA A 53 -9.62 0.35 -6.43
N ALA A 54 -10.17 -0.16 -7.53
CA ALA A 54 -10.42 -1.58 -7.72
C ALA A 54 -9.13 -2.40 -8.00
N VAL A 55 -8.05 -1.74 -8.44
CA VAL A 55 -6.77 -2.39 -8.74
C VAL A 55 -5.91 -2.39 -7.47
N GLN A 56 -5.88 -3.51 -6.79
CA GLN A 56 -5.20 -3.70 -5.49
C GLN A 56 -4.31 -4.95 -5.52
N PRO A 57 -3.25 -4.98 -6.34
CA PRO A 57 -2.36 -6.14 -6.39
C PRO A 57 -1.62 -6.35 -5.08
N LYS A 58 -1.15 -7.58 -4.88
CA LYS A 58 -0.19 -7.89 -3.82
C LYS A 58 1.15 -7.21 -4.13
N VAL A 59 1.78 -6.66 -3.11
CA VAL A 59 3.11 -6.08 -3.18
C VAL A 59 4.11 -7.04 -2.55
N LYS A 60 5.23 -7.22 -3.22
CA LYS A 60 6.29 -8.14 -2.78
C LYS A 60 7.58 -7.40 -2.56
N ILE A 61 8.38 -7.87 -1.60
CA ILE A 61 9.79 -7.52 -1.43
C ILE A 61 10.59 -8.80 -1.60
N ASN A 62 11.48 -8.87 -2.61
CA ASN A 62 12.22 -10.07 -2.99
C ASN A 62 11.31 -11.30 -3.09
N ASP A 63 10.22 -11.17 -3.88
CA ASP A 63 9.19 -12.19 -4.13
C ASP A 63 8.34 -12.62 -2.91
N VAL A 64 8.61 -12.11 -1.71
CA VAL A 64 7.79 -12.33 -0.52
C VAL A 64 6.67 -11.29 -0.44
N VAL A 65 5.42 -11.73 -0.35
CA VAL A 65 4.26 -10.83 -0.18
C VAL A 65 4.35 -10.12 1.17
N VAL A 66 4.32 -8.78 1.14
CA VAL A 66 4.43 -7.93 2.33
C VAL A 66 3.19 -7.07 2.56
N GLY A 67 2.35 -6.91 1.57
CA GLY A 67 1.14 -6.09 1.65
C GLY A 67 0.29 -6.13 0.40
N GLN A 68 -0.71 -5.24 0.37
CA GLN A 68 -1.60 -5.04 -0.75
C GLN A 68 -1.69 -3.55 -1.08
N ALA A 69 -1.73 -3.20 -2.38
CA ALA A 69 -1.76 -1.82 -2.86
C ALA A 69 -3.13 -1.15 -2.68
N LYS A 70 -3.65 -1.09 -1.45
CA LYS A 70 -4.93 -0.43 -1.15
C LYS A 70 -4.81 1.09 -1.29
N PRO A 71 -5.81 1.76 -1.89
CA PRO A 71 -5.85 3.22 -1.97
C PRO A 71 -5.75 3.87 -0.59
N ARG A 72 -4.96 4.93 -0.48
CA ARG A 72 -4.67 5.65 0.77
C ARG A 72 -4.18 4.78 1.91
N GLY A 73 -3.58 3.63 1.59
CA GLY A 73 -3.02 2.71 2.57
C GLY A 73 -1.49 2.75 2.61
N PHE A 74 -0.94 2.39 3.76
CA PHE A 74 0.46 2.09 3.91
C PHE A 74 0.68 0.86 4.77
N PHE A 75 1.82 0.25 4.58
CA PHE A 75 2.38 -0.81 5.43
C PHE A 75 3.89 -0.67 5.47
N TYR A 76 4.54 -1.42 6.34
CA TYR A 76 5.99 -1.42 6.43
C TYR A 76 6.53 -2.82 6.64
N ALA A 77 7.82 -2.99 6.35
CA ALA A 77 8.56 -4.21 6.58
C ALA A 77 9.96 -3.87 7.11
N ASP A 78 10.33 -4.48 8.24
CA ASP A 78 11.68 -4.40 8.77
C ASP A 78 12.53 -5.50 8.13
N ARG A 79 13.74 -5.14 7.69
CA ARG A 79 14.66 -6.02 6.95
C ARG A 79 16.09 -5.76 7.35
N LEU A 80 16.93 -6.79 7.24
CA LEU A 80 18.38 -6.65 7.34
C LEU A 80 18.92 -5.71 6.25
N PRO A 81 20.09 -5.10 6.45
CA PRO A 81 20.74 -4.31 5.41
C PRO A 81 20.97 -5.13 4.13
N GLY A 82 20.75 -4.53 2.98
CA GLY A 82 20.91 -5.23 1.70
C GLY A 82 20.19 -4.54 0.53
N HIS A 83 20.16 -5.24 -0.59
CA HIS A 83 19.44 -4.82 -1.79
C HIS A 83 18.06 -5.49 -1.85
N TYR A 84 17.06 -4.73 -2.20
CA TYR A 84 15.68 -5.19 -2.23
C TYR A 84 14.97 -4.76 -3.51
N GLU A 85 14.30 -5.71 -4.15
CA GLU A 85 13.34 -5.44 -5.23
C GLU A 85 11.95 -5.32 -4.61
N VAL A 86 11.28 -4.21 -4.85
CA VAL A 86 9.85 -4.05 -4.53
C VAL A 86 9.06 -4.18 -5.81
N SER A 87 8.08 -5.07 -5.84
CA SER A 87 7.31 -5.35 -7.05
C SER A 87 5.82 -5.45 -6.81
N ALA A 88 5.04 -5.11 -7.84
CA ALA A 88 3.61 -5.34 -7.93
C ALA A 88 3.27 -5.90 -9.31
N THR A 89 2.34 -6.85 -9.36
CA THR A 89 1.94 -7.49 -10.61
C THR A 89 0.45 -7.32 -10.85
N THR A 90 0.11 -6.74 -12.00
CA THR A 90 -1.24 -6.71 -12.56
C THR A 90 -1.21 -7.46 -13.90
N GLU A 91 -1.40 -6.81 -15.04
CA GLU A 91 -1.15 -7.42 -16.36
C GLU A 91 0.35 -7.64 -16.59
N TRP A 92 1.19 -6.72 -16.08
CA TRP A 92 2.65 -6.80 -16.10
C TRP A 92 3.23 -6.62 -14.70
N LYS A 93 4.42 -7.20 -14.49
CA LYS A 93 5.20 -6.96 -13.27
C LYS A 93 5.91 -5.62 -13.39
N HIS A 94 5.61 -4.72 -12.47
CA HIS A 94 6.37 -3.49 -12.27
C HIS A 94 7.23 -3.64 -11.02
N LYS A 95 8.44 -3.11 -11.06
CA LYS A 95 9.40 -3.19 -9.97
C LYS A 95 10.28 -1.96 -9.88
N ASP A 96 10.80 -1.71 -8.70
CA ASP A 96 11.91 -0.79 -8.44
C ASP A 96 12.82 -1.38 -7.37
N GLU A 97 14.05 -0.90 -7.29
CA GLU A 97 15.08 -1.47 -6.44
C GLU A 97 15.64 -0.43 -5.47
N LEU A 98 15.93 -0.85 -4.26
CA LEU A 98 16.50 0.01 -3.23
C LEU A 98 17.60 -0.71 -2.45
N THR A 99 18.51 0.08 -1.89
CA THR A 99 19.45 -0.37 -0.87
C THR A 99 18.98 0.11 0.49
N LEU A 100 19.02 -0.75 1.49
CA LEU A 100 18.65 -0.49 2.86
C LEU A 100 19.89 -0.61 3.76
N ALA A 101 20.14 0.42 4.58
CA ALA A 101 21.19 0.43 5.60
C ALA A 101 20.60 0.21 7.01
N PRO A 102 21.44 -0.14 8.01
CA PRO A 102 20.98 -0.26 9.39
C PRO A 102 20.37 1.05 9.90
N GLY A 103 19.21 0.98 10.56
CA GLY A 103 18.49 2.14 11.09
C GLY A 103 17.82 3.02 10.03
N GLN A 104 18.03 2.75 8.76
CA GLN A 104 17.51 3.56 7.67
C GLN A 104 16.02 3.34 7.46
N ARG A 105 15.30 4.41 7.11
CA ARG A 105 13.93 4.37 6.61
C ARG A 105 13.95 4.63 5.10
N ARG A 106 13.32 3.76 4.33
CA ARG A 106 13.14 3.92 2.88
C ARG A 106 11.66 3.94 2.57
N PHE A 107 11.29 4.74 1.59
CA PHE A 107 9.92 4.97 1.20
C PHE A 107 9.71 4.56 -0.25
N VAL A 108 8.66 3.77 -0.49
CA VAL A 108 8.27 3.30 -1.82
C VAL A 108 6.83 3.72 -2.09
N ARG A 109 6.65 4.59 -3.05
CA ARG A 109 5.35 5.05 -3.52
C ARG A 109 4.79 4.07 -4.55
N LEU A 110 3.52 3.76 -4.45
CA LEU A 110 2.79 2.95 -5.42
C LEU A 110 1.99 3.88 -6.34
N ASN A 111 2.48 4.06 -7.55
CA ASN A 111 1.84 4.88 -8.57
C ASN A 111 0.82 4.07 -9.38
N MET A 112 -0.29 4.72 -9.75
CA MET A 112 -1.24 4.16 -10.71
C MET A 112 -0.86 4.62 -12.11
N LEU A 113 -0.59 3.68 -12.99
CA LEU A 113 -0.32 3.90 -14.41
C LEU A 113 -1.51 3.42 -15.26
N PRO A 114 -1.77 4.05 -16.41
CA PRO A 114 -2.74 3.54 -17.38
C PRO A 114 -2.31 2.17 -17.91
N GLY A 115 -3.27 1.27 -18.13
CA GLY A 115 -3.06 -0.04 -18.73
C GLY A 115 -3.95 -0.24 -19.95
N LEU A 116 -3.81 -1.37 -20.65
CA LEU A 116 -4.65 -1.71 -21.81
C LEU A 116 -6.06 -2.13 -21.38
N MET A 117 -6.17 -2.98 -20.37
CA MET A 117 -7.44 -3.53 -19.86
C MET A 117 -7.72 -2.99 -18.46
N VAL A 118 -6.71 -2.98 -17.59
CA VAL A 118 -6.77 -2.44 -16.24
C VAL A 118 -5.57 -1.52 -16.01
N GLY A 119 -5.67 -0.65 -15.01
CA GLY A 119 -4.51 0.15 -14.59
C GLY A 119 -3.44 -0.71 -13.93
N HIS A 120 -2.21 -0.21 -13.92
CA HIS A 120 -1.07 -0.89 -13.30
C HIS A 120 -0.62 -0.16 -12.06
N ILE A 121 -0.15 -0.91 -11.06
CA ILE A 121 0.56 -0.37 -9.91
C ILE A 121 2.06 -0.49 -10.17
N SER A 122 2.75 0.64 -10.17
CA SER A 122 4.20 0.72 -10.32
C SER A 122 4.84 1.23 -9.03
N PRO A 123 5.66 0.42 -8.36
CA PRO A 123 6.50 0.89 -7.27
C PRO A 123 7.50 1.93 -7.77
N GLU A 124 7.77 2.93 -6.94
CA GLU A 124 8.80 3.96 -7.15
C GLU A 124 9.49 4.26 -5.83
N VAL A 125 10.79 4.08 -5.80
CA VAL A 125 11.61 4.41 -4.62
C VAL A 125 11.74 5.92 -4.51
N VAL A 126 11.25 6.49 -3.42
CA VAL A 126 11.36 7.93 -3.15
C VAL A 126 12.79 8.25 -2.69
N ALA A 127 13.45 9.15 -3.38
CA ALA A 127 14.87 9.45 -3.15
C ALA A 127 15.11 10.15 -1.81
N ASP A 128 14.18 11.00 -1.39
CA ASP A 128 14.28 11.82 -0.18
C ASP A 128 13.29 11.36 0.90
N GLU A 129 13.80 11.13 2.11
CA GLU A 129 13.03 10.67 3.26
C GLU A 129 11.92 11.67 3.67
N ALA A 130 12.23 12.97 3.64
CA ALA A 130 11.26 14.02 4.02
C ALA A 130 10.08 14.06 3.04
N THR A 131 10.32 13.86 1.76
CA THR A 131 9.28 13.71 0.73
C THR A 131 8.42 12.50 1.03
N GLY A 132 9.03 11.34 1.29
CA GLY A 132 8.31 10.11 1.65
C GLY A 132 7.44 10.28 2.90
N GLU A 133 7.95 10.91 3.95
CA GLU A 133 7.19 11.21 5.18
C GLU A 133 6.01 12.17 4.93
N SER A 134 6.20 13.18 4.11
CA SER A 134 5.14 14.12 3.75
C SER A 134 4.01 13.46 2.99
N GLU A 135 4.34 12.60 2.02
CA GLU A 135 3.35 11.92 1.18
C GLU A 135 2.58 10.84 1.95
N ILE A 136 3.25 10.03 2.77
CA ILE A 136 2.63 8.96 3.55
C ILE A 136 1.73 9.48 4.67
N ALA A 137 1.89 10.73 5.08
CA ALA A 137 1.27 11.31 6.28
C ALA A 137 -0.23 11.07 6.41
N LYS A 138 -0.96 11.09 5.28
CA LYS A 138 -2.42 10.89 5.20
C LYS A 138 -2.84 9.46 4.82
N CYS A 139 -1.89 8.56 4.65
CA CYS A 139 -2.18 7.15 4.38
C CYS A 139 -2.50 6.42 5.68
N SER A 140 -3.46 5.50 5.64
CA SER A 140 -3.88 4.69 6.79
C SER A 140 -3.11 3.39 6.88
N LEU A 141 -2.75 2.99 8.09
CA LEU A 141 -2.05 1.74 8.36
C LEU A 141 -2.92 0.54 7.96
N LEU A 142 -2.38 -0.32 7.13
CA LEU A 142 -3.00 -1.58 6.74
C LEU A 142 -2.63 -2.69 7.71
N PRO A 143 -3.54 -3.65 7.95
CA PRO A 143 -3.21 -4.83 8.74
C PRO A 143 -2.10 -5.64 8.06
N PRO A 144 -1.26 -6.34 8.81
CA PRO A 144 -0.27 -7.24 8.24
C PRO A 144 -0.94 -8.32 7.39
N VAL A 145 -0.27 -8.74 6.31
CA VAL A 145 -0.71 -9.89 5.52
C VAL A 145 -0.57 -11.16 6.36
N LYS A 146 -1.62 -11.96 6.32
CA LYS A 146 -1.61 -13.30 6.91
C LYS A 146 -1.00 -14.31 5.95
#